data_c6c0d64446123dfea240218d0dd6c5b4
#
_entry.id   c6c0d64446123dfea240218d0dd6c5b4
#
_cell.length_a   1.000
_cell.length_b   1.000
_cell.length_c   1.000
_cell.angle_alpha   90.00
_cell.angle_beta   90.00
_cell.angle_gamma   90.00
#
_symmetry.space_group_name_H-M   'P 1'
#
loop_
_entity.id
_entity.type
_entity.pdbx_description
1 polymer ?
#
loop_
_entity_poly.entity_id
_entity_poly.type
_entity_poly.pdbx_seq_one_letter_code
_entity_poly.pdbx_strand_id
1 'polypeptide(L)'
;MNLNIALLLASLTLATFQSGTGYHVETRYPVPGNGGFDYVFIDSAARRLYVSHGTEVNVVNPDNGKLIGTVSDTPGVHGTAIASEFKHGFTSNGRENKVSMFDLTTLQTIKKIDVGKGPDGIYYDPATKRVFTNNHGSHDISAIDAKTGEVVGTVKAEGDGESAVVADGVVYLNLEDTNEVITFDPKSLEVKKRFPIGVAKTPTGLAYDEKTKRLFIGCRNEPKMVVMDSTSGKIIGSFPIGRGVDYAAFDPQAKLAFFSCSEGVLSIFHEKTADDYEDAGAVKTQPSARTMAFDSKTKKIFLSAAEYNETPATTPGGRPQRTMKPGSFVVLVVGK
;
A
#
# COMPACT_ATOMS: atom_id res chain seq x y z
N MET A 1 24.40 47.15 38.60
CA MET A 1 23.96 46.80 37.22
C MET A 1 23.50 45.34 37.22
N ASN A 2 22.21 45.15 37.48
CA ASN A 2 21.65 43.78 37.61
C ASN A 2 21.08 43.34 36.24
N LEU A 3 21.67 42.26 35.74
CA LEU A 3 21.23 41.64 34.49
C LEU A 3 20.15 40.61 34.82
N ASN A 4 18.87 40.91 34.50
CA ASN A 4 17.77 39.95 34.55
C ASN A 4 17.81 39.07 33.30
N ILE A 5 18.18 37.79 33.45
CA ILE A 5 18.05 36.77 32.42
C ILE A 5 16.63 36.20 32.52
N ALA A 6 15.78 36.58 31.56
CA ALA A 6 14.47 35.95 31.40
C ALA A 6 14.63 34.59 30.69
N LEU A 7 14.39 33.50 31.41
CA LEU A 7 14.26 32.17 30.83
C LEU A 7 12.92 32.09 30.08
N LEU A 8 12.99 32.04 28.74
CA LEU A 8 11.83 31.63 27.93
C LEU A 8 11.69 30.10 28.03
N LEU A 9 10.71 29.65 28.80
CA LEU A 9 10.23 28.28 28.76
C LEU A 9 9.39 28.10 27.49
N ALA A 10 9.97 27.47 26.47
CA ALA A 10 9.21 27.00 25.33
C ALA A 10 8.36 25.78 25.78
N SER A 11 7.06 26.00 25.94
CA SER A 11 6.10 24.94 26.15
C SER A 11 5.98 24.11 24.88
N LEU A 12 6.58 22.90 24.89
CA LEU A 12 6.30 21.86 23.90
C LEU A 12 4.85 21.40 24.12
N THR A 13 3.92 21.92 23.34
CA THR A 13 2.57 21.33 23.25
C THR A 13 2.71 19.98 22.57
N LEU A 14 2.61 18.90 23.34
CA LEU A 14 2.35 17.57 22.78
C LEU A 14 1.01 17.67 22.05
N ALA A 15 1.06 17.66 20.71
CA ALA A 15 -0.14 17.51 19.91
C ALA A 15 -0.79 16.16 20.27
N THR A 16 -1.97 16.20 20.86
CA THR A 16 -2.77 15.00 21.10
C THR A 16 -3.24 14.50 19.74
N PHE A 17 -2.66 13.38 19.27
CA PHE A 17 -3.10 12.67 18.09
C PHE A 17 -4.46 12.01 18.38
N GLN A 18 -5.53 12.77 18.34
CA GLN A 18 -6.88 12.25 18.44
C GLN A 18 -7.60 12.58 17.13
N SER A 19 -7.89 11.57 16.31
CA SER A 19 -8.67 11.79 15.10
C SER A 19 -10.09 12.17 15.47
N GLY A 20 -10.64 13.26 14.90
CA GLY A 20 -12.04 13.63 15.05
C GLY A 20 -13.01 12.59 14.47
N THR A 21 -12.48 11.57 13.77
CA THR A 21 -13.25 10.51 13.11
C THR A 21 -13.61 9.33 13.99
N GLY A 22 -13.04 9.23 15.21
CA GLY A 22 -13.23 8.10 16.13
C GLY A 22 -12.33 6.87 15.83
N TYR A 23 -11.58 6.85 14.74
CA TYR A 23 -10.65 5.77 14.46
C TYR A 23 -9.52 5.70 15.49
N HIS A 24 -9.23 4.46 15.94
CA HIS A 24 -8.13 4.16 16.88
C HIS A 24 -7.63 2.72 16.68
N VAL A 25 -6.48 2.37 17.23
CA VAL A 25 -6.00 0.99 17.23
C VAL A 25 -6.82 0.18 18.23
N GLU A 26 -7.68 -0.70 17.73
CA GLU A 26 -8.54 -1.56 18.55
C GLU A 26 -7.80 -2.75 19.14
N THR A 27 -6.96 -3.40 18.32
CA THR A 27 -6.25 -4.63 18.68
C THR A 27 -5.05 -4.88 17.78
N ARG A 28 -4.27 -5.92 18.13
CA ARG A 28 -3.10 -6.40 17.40
C ARG A 28 -3.19 -7.89 17.24
N TYR A 29 -2.97 -8.37 16.03
CA TYR A 29 -2.90 -9.80 15.73
C TYR A 29 -1.44 -10.20 15.55
N PRO A 30 -0.86 -11.03 16.43
CA PRO A 30 0.46 -11.60 16.20
C PRO A 30 0.43 -12.46 14.93
N VAL A 31 1.42 -12.28 14.06
CA VAL A 31 1.59 -13.05 12.84
C VAL A 31 2.89 -13.87 12.97
N PRO A 32 2.86 -15.18 12.74
CA PRO A 32 4.06 -16.01 12.84
C PRO A 32 5.02 -15.73 11.70
N GLY A 33 6.30 -16.10 11.88
CA GLY A 33 7.35 -16.02 10.86
C GLY A 33 8.41 -14.99 11.17
N ASN A 34 9.42 -14.90 10.29
CA ASN A 34 10.56 -14.00 10.37
C ASN A 34 10.87 -13.41 9.00
N GLY A 35 11.46 -12.22 8.95
CA GLY A 35 11.85 -11.56 7.71
C GLY A 35 11.11 -10.25 7.48
N GLY A 36 11.33 -9.64 6.32
CA GLY A 36 10.66 -8.41 5.92
C GLY A 36 9.18 -8.65 5.64
N PHE A 37 8.39 -7.59 5.71
CA PHE A 37 6.99 -7.61 5.32
C PHE A 37 6.70 -6.47 4.34
N ASP A 38 5.59 -6.61 3.59
CA ASP A 38 5.17 -5.60 2.65
C ASP A 38 3.65 -5.49 2.61
N TYR A 39 3.02 -5.62 1.44
CA TYR A 39 1.58 -5.37 1.30
C TYR A 39 0.72 -6.34 2.11
N VAL A 40 -0.44 -5.80 2.50
CA VAL A 40 -1.54 -6.54 3.10
C VAL A 40 -2.73 -6.44 2.15
N PHE A 41 -3.41 -7.55 1.90
CA PHE A 41 -4.62 -7.59 1.07
C PHE A 41 -5.78 -8.20 1.83
N ILE A 42 -6.97 -7.60 1.74
CA ILE A 42 -8.21 -8.10 2.36
C ILE A 42 -9.20 -8.60 1.30
N ASP A 43 -9.55 -9.89 1.36
CA ASP A 43 -10.76 -10.39 0.73
C ASP A 43 -11.92 -10.24 1.74
N SER A 44 -12.63 -9.13 1.62
CA SER A 44 -13.75 -8.79 2.51
C SER A 44 -14.90 -9.81 2.41
N ALA A 45 -15.09 -10.43 1.25
CA ALA A 45 -16.16 -11.40 1.02
C ALA A 45 -15.84 -12.76 1.68
N ALA A 46 -14.66 -13.29 1.44
CA ALA A 46 -14.20 -14.56 2.00
C ALA A 46 -13.69 -14.46 3.46
N ARG A 47 -13.59 -13.24 4.01
CA ARG A 47 -13.02 -12.95 5.34
C ARG A 47 -11.61 -13.53 5.48
N ARG A 48 -10.73 -13.17 4.53
CA ARG A 48 -9.32 -13.57 4.52
C ARG A 48 -8.42 -12.36 4.36
N LEU A 49 -7.50 -12.21 5.27
CA LEU A 49 -6.44 -11.20 5.23
C LEU A 49 -5.15 -11.89 4.81
N TYR A 50 -4.57 -11.49 3.71
CA TYR A 50 -3.31 -11.99 3.17
C TYR A 50 -2.19 -11.04 3.59
N VAL A 51 -1.25 -11.55 4.35
CA VAL A 51 -0.16 -10.76 4.95
C VAL A 51 1.16 -11.25 4.40
N SER A 52 1.80 -10.47 3.55
CA SER A 52 3.08 -10.80 2.93
C SER A 52 4.23 -10.74 3.94
N HIS A 53 5.03 -11.80 4.00
CA HIS A 53 6.07 -11.95 5.00
C HIS A 53 7.26 -12.78 4.50
N GLY A 54 8.37 -12.13 4.22
CA GLY A 54 9.62 -12.80 3.87
C GLY A 54 9.56 -13.72 2.66
N THR A 55 9.19 -14.97 2.89
CA THR A 55 9.10 -16.03 1.86
C THR A 55 7.74 -16.73 1.85
N GLU A 56 6.76 -16.15 2.51
CA GLU A 56 5.43 -16.71 2.64
C GLU A 56 4.35 -15.64 2.76
N VAL A 57 3.09 -16.00 2.50
CA VAL A 57 1.91 -15.17 2.79
C VAL A 57 1.09 -15.85 3.85
N ASN A 58 0.98 -15.24 5.01
CA ASN A 58 0.11 -15.72 6.07
C ASN A 58 -1.33 -15.30 5.78
N VAL A 59 -2.23 -16.27 5.73
CA VAL A 59 -3.67 -16.03 5.54
C VAL A 59 -4.34 -16.06 6.91
N VAL A 60 -4.89 -14.90 7.32
CA VAL A 60 -5.41 -14.68 8.66
C VAL A 60 -6.90 -14.35 8.59
N ASN A 61 -7.68 -14.80 9.57
CA ASN A 61 -9.06 -14.36 9.71
C ASN A 61 -9.08 -12.92 10.24
N PRO A 62 -9.63 -11.93 9.49
CA PRO A 62 -9.60 -10.53 9.87
C PRO A 62 -10.46 -10.18 11.09
N ASP A 63 -11.38 -11.06 11.51
CA ASP A 63 -12.28 -10.79 12.62
C ASP A 63 -11.69 -11.17 13.97
N ASN A 64 -10.69 -12.08 14.00
CA ASN A 64 -10.13 -12.61 15.24
C ASN A 64 -8.62 -12.87 15.23
N GLY A 65 -7.93 -12.60 14.13
CA GLY A 65 -6.49 -12.78 13.99
C GLY A 65 -5.99 -14.22 13.89
N LYS A 66 -6.87 -15.23 13.82
CA LYS A 66 -6.45 -16.62 13.73
C LYS A 66 -5.86 -16.93 12.37
N LEU A 67 -4.71 -17.61 12.37
CA LEU A 67 -4.10 -18.15 11.15
C LEU A 67 -5.03 -19.20 10.53
N ILE A 68 -5.37 -19.00 9.26
CA ILE A 68 -6.15 -19.95 8.43
C ILE A 68 -5.20 -20.93 7.75
N GLY A 69 -4.06 -20.43 7.25
CA GLY A 69 -3.04 -21.18 6.55
C GLY A 69 -1.97 -20.27 5.99
N THR A 70 -1.08 -20.84 5.19
CA THR A 70 0.08 -20.14 4.64
C THR A 70 0.29 -20.53 3.19
N VAL A 71 0.52 -19.54 2.32
CA VAL A 71 1.05 -19.74 0.97
C VAL A 71 2.56 -19.70 1.09
N SER A 72 3.20 -20.86 0.92
CA SER A 72 4.65 -21.02 1.08
C SER A 72 5.40 -20.87 -0.24
N ASP A 73 6.73 -20.81 -0.16
CA ASP A 73 7.63 -20.73 -1.32
C ASP A 73 7.36 -19.51 -2.21
N THR A 74 7.33 -18.33 -1.56
CA THR A 74 7.17 -17.03 -2.22
C THR A 74 8.36 -16.10 -1.90
N PRO A 75 9.58 -16.38 -2.42
CA PRO A 75 10.80 -15.69 -2.03
C PRO A 75 10.77 -14.17 -2.33
N GLY A 76 10.84 -13.36 -1.26
CA GLY A 76 10.73 -11.91 -1.38
C GLY A 76 9.35 -11.47 -1.84
N VAL A 77 8.31 -12.07 -1.26
CA VAL A 77 6.93 -11.70 -1.57
C VAL A 77 6.63 -10.26 -1.18
N HIS A 78 6.02 -9.53 -2.10
CA HIS A 78 5.53 -8.17 -1.89
C HIS A 78 4.01 -8.14 -1.72
N GLY A 79 3.25 -8.51 -2.74
CA GLY A 79 1.80 -8.37 -2.76
C GLY A 79 1.04 -9.66 -3.04
N THR A 80 -0.29 -9.56 -2.89
CA THR A 80 -1.25 -10.63 -3.20
C THR A 80 -2.44 -10.06 -3.97
N ALA A 81 -2.85 -10.75 -5.04
CA ALA A 81 -4.07 -10.45 -5.78
C ALA A 81 -4.98 -11.68 -5.82
N ILE A 82 -6.30 -11.48 -5.82
CA ILE A 82 -7.28 -12.55 -5.72
C ILE A 82 -8.25 -12.49 -6.92
N ALA A 83 -8.35 -13.60 -7.64
CA ALA A 83 -9.30 -13.85 -8.72
C ALA A 83 -10.29 -14.93 -8.28
N SER A 84 -11.25 -14.56 -7.43
CA SER A 84 -12.15 -15.48 -6.72
C SER A 84 -12.98 -16.36 -7.65
N GLU A 85 -13.39 -15.87 -8.82
CA GLU A 85 -14.18 -16.62 -9.80
C GLU A 85 -13.43 -17.82 -10.38
N PHE A 86 -12.08 -17.78 -10.38
CA PHE A 86 -11.25 -18.91 -10.80
C PHE A 86 -10.72 -19.71 -9.61
N LYS A 87 -11.01 -19.30 -8.39
CA LYS A 87 -10.44 -19.81 -7.15
C LYS A 87 -8.91 -19.72 -7.12
N HIS A 88 -8.35 -18.71 -7.77
CA HIS A 88 -6.92 -18.47 -7.84
C HIS A 88 -6.52 -17.22 -7.05
N GLY A 89 -5.39 -17.33 -6.35
CA GLY A 89 -4.66 -16.21 -5.80
C GLY A 89 -3.29 -16.11 -6.47
N PHE A 90 -2.68 -14.95 -6.41
CA PHE A 90 -1.40 -14.62 -7.03
C PHE A 90 -0.53 -13.85 -6.07
N THR A 91 0.77 -14.14 -6.04
CA THR A 91 1.76 -13.39 -5.26
C THR A 91 2.90 -12.91 -6.14
N SER A 92 3.35 -11.67 -5.95
CA SER A 92 4.55 -11.14 -6.59
C SER A 92 5.78 -11.49 -5.75
N ASN A 93 6.76 -12.20 -6.34
CA ASN A 93 7.94 -12.73 -5.65
C ASN A 93 9.20 -12.05 -6.21
N GLY A 94 9.57 -10.91 -5.64
CA GLY A 94 10.62 -10.04 -6.17
C GLY A 94 11.99 -10.71 -6.31
N ARG A 95 12.36 -11.63 -5.41
CA ARG A 95 13.68 -12.27 -5.41
C ARG A 95 13.85 -13.35 -6.48
N GLU A 96 12.78 -13.88 -7.04
CA GLU A 96 12.85 -14.91 -8.08
C GLU A 96 12.34 -14.45 -9.45
N ASN A 97 11.86 -13.18 -9.56
CA ASN A 97 11.27 -12.63 -10.78
C ASN A 97 10.07 -13.44 -11.27
N LYS A 98 9.24 -13.88 -10.34
CA LYS A 98 8.07 -14.73 -10.63
C LYS A 98 6.83 -14.23 -9.91
N VAL A 99 5.70 -14.65 -10.45
CA VAL A 99 4.40 -14.64 -9.77
C VAL A 99 4.04 -16.09 -9.44
N SER A 100 3.68 -16.38 -8.19
CA SER A 100 3.07 -17.66 -7.83
C SER A 100 1.55 -17.58 -7.98
N MET A 101 0.96 -18.48 -8.75
CA MET A 101 -0.48 -18.72 -8.80
C MET A 101 -0.79 -19.85 -7.83
N PHE A 102 -1.73 -19.67 -6.89
CA PHE A 102 -2.09 -20.64 -5.87
C PHE A 102 -3.61 -20.87 -5.80
N ASP A 103 -4.01 -22.06 -5.32
CA ASP A 103 -5.42 -22.40 -5.10
C ASP A 103 -5.94 -21.76 -3.80
N LEU A 104 -7.07 -21.07 -3.86
CA LEU A 104 -7.64 -20.35 -2.70
C LEU A 104 -8.18 -21.30 -1.61
N THR A 105 -8.45 -22.57 -1.93
CA THR A 105 -8.97 -23.53 -0.97
C THR A 105 -7.85 -24.18 -0.19
N THR A 106 -6.82 -24.67 -0.91
CA THR A 106 -5.71 -25.43 -0.34
C THR A 106 -4.52 -24.58 0.04
N LEU A 107 -4.41 -23.35 -0.49
CA LEU A 107 -3.28 -22.42 -0.40
C LEU A 107 -1.99 -22.97 -1.02
N GLN A 108 -2.08 -24.04 -1.82
CA GLN A 108 -0.93 -24.64 -2.49
C GLN A 108 -0.64 -23.91 -3.82
N THR A 109 0.64 -23.71 -4.11
CA THR A 109 1.08 -23.16 -5.40
C THR A 109 0.72 -24.14 -6.53
N ILE A 110 -0.01 -23.63 -7.53
CA ILE A 110 -0.39 -24.37 -8.74
C ILE A 110 0.70 -24.20 -9.79
N LYS A 111 1.22 -22.97 -9.94
CA LYS A 111 2.17 -22.62 -11.00
C LYS A 111 3.03 -21.44 -10.57
N LYS A 112 4.30 -21.46 -10.96
CA LYS A 112 5.19 -20.29 -10.94
C LYS A 112 5.31 -19.71 -12.34
N ILE A 113 5.08 -18.43 -12.47
CA ILE A 113 4.95 -17.70 -13.73
C ILE A 113 6.15 -16.76 -13.85
N ASP A 114 6.94 -16.90 -14.89
CA ASP A 114 8.04 -15.97 -15.18
C ASP A 114 7.47 -14.61 -15.62
N VAL A 115 7.93 -13.53 -15.00
CA VAL A 115 7.54 -12.14 -15.28
C VAL A 115 8.77 -11.25 -15.46
N GLY A 116 8.60 -9.94 -15.49
CA GLY A 116 9.73 -9.00 -15.50
C GLY A 116 10.57 -9.06 -14.22
N LYS A 117 11.62 -8.25 -14.14
CA LYS A 117 12.55 -8.25 -13.00
C LYS A 117 11.97 -7.50 -11.80
N GLY A 118 12.09 -8.10 -10.61
CA GLY A 118 11.67 -7.49 -9.36
C GLY A 118 10.18 -7.18 -9.32
N PRO A 119 9.27 -8.17 -9.50
CA PRO A 119 7.84 -7.94 -9.37
C PRO A 119 7.50 -7.51 -7.95
N ASP A 120 6.72 -6.41 -7.84
CA ASP A 120 6.34 -5.74 -6.59
C ASP A 120 4.82 -5.63 -6.48
N GLY A 121 4.22 -4.46 -6.74
CA GLY A 121 2.78 -4.28 -6.73
C GLY A 121 2.06 -5.27 -7.65
N ILE A 122 0.98 -5.88 -7.15
CA ILE A 122 0.18 -6.86 -7.89
C ILE A 122 -1.31 -6.61 -7.66
N TYR A 123 -2.11 -6.63 -8.71
CA TYR A 123 -3.55 -6.36 -8.65
C TYR A 123 -4.32 -7.12 -9.72
N TYR A 124 -5.61 -7.34 -9.47
CA TYR A 124 -6.52 -8.04 -10.35
C TYR A 124 -7.52 -7.09 -10.99
N ASP A 125 -7.71 -7.19 -12.30
CA ASP A 125 -8.80 -6.54 -13.02
C ASP A 125 -9.91 -7.56 -13.36
N PRO A 126 -11.08 -7.48 -12.70
CA PRO A 126 -12.17 -8.41 -12.95
C PRO A 126 -12.82 -8.23 -14.31
N ALA A 127 -12.67 -7.06 -14.97
CA ALA A 127 -13.27 -6.81 -16.28
C ALA A 127 -12.52 -7.54 -17.41
N THR A 128 -11.20 -7.52 -17.38
CA THR A 128 -10.36 -8.22 -18.37
C THR A 128 -9.95 -9.62 -17.95
N LYS A 129 -10.20 -10.01 -16.67
CA LYS A 129 -9.77 -11.28 -16.08
C LYS A 129 -8.25 -11.43 -16.06
N ARG A 130 -7.53 -10.32 -15.84
CA ARG A 130 -6.09 -10.26 -15.83
C ARG A 130 -5.55 -9.86 -14.48
N VAL A 131 -4.45 -10.47 -14.10
CA VAL A 131 -3.59 -10.03 -13.00
C VAL A 131 -2.44 -9.23 -13.59
N PHE A 132 -2.13 -8.11 -12.99
CA PHE A 132 -1.01 -7.26 -13.37
C PHE A 132 0.00 -7.24 -12.24
N THR A 133 1.29 -7.30 -12.57
CA THR A 133 2.36 -7.08 -11.59
C THR A 133 3.36 -6.07 -12.12
N ASN A 134 3.68 -5.09 -11.28
CA ASN A 134 4.65 -4.04 -11.58
C ASN A 134 6.06 -4.60 -11.35
N ASN A 135 6.92 -4.52 -12.35
CA ASN A 135 8.28 -5.06 -12.30
C ASN A 135 9.29 -3.92 -12.18
N HIS A 136 9.73 -3.59 -10.97
CA HIS A 136 10.63 -2.47 -10.70
C HIS A 136 11.97 -2.59 -11.45
N GLY A 137 12.55 -3.77 -11.48
CA GLY A 137 13.87 -3.97 -12.11
C GLY A 137 13.87 -3.98 -13.64
N SER A 138 12.71 -4.07 -14.29
CA SER A 138 12.57 -3.99 -15.76
C SER A 138 11.69 -2.81 -16.22
N HIS A 139 11.14 -2.01 -15.29
CA HIS A 139 10.32 -0.81 -15.55
C HIS A 139 9.11 -1.07 -16.45
N ASP A 140 8.50 -2.24 -16.29
CA ASP A 140 7.36 -2.70 -17.05
C ASP A 140 6.30 -3.37 -16.17
N ILE A 141 5.17 -3.78 -16.76
CA ILE A 141 4.10 -4.46 -16.07
C ILE A 141 3.75 -5.71 -16.85
N SER A 142 3.83 -6.87 -16.21
CA SER A 142 3.37 -8.12 -16.81
C SER A 142 1.86 -8.28 -16.63
N ALA A 143 1.15 -8.60 -17.71
CA ALA A 143 -0.27 -8.94 -17.71
C ALA A 143 -0.43 -10.46 -17.81
N ILE A 144 -1.14 -11.06 -16.86
CA ILE A 144 -1.30 -12.51 -16.70
C ILE A 144 -2.80 -12.84 -16.82
N ASP A 145 -3.15 -13.83 -17.64
CA ASP A 145 -4.50 -14.39 -17.63
C ASP A 145 -4.77 -15.10 -16.29
N ALA A 146 -5.77 -14.65 -15.56
CA ALA A 146 -6.05 -15.14 -14.20
C ALA A 146 -6.58 -16.57 -14.14
N LYS A 147 -7.06 -17.11 -15.26
CA LYS A 147 -7.57 -18.49 -15.34
C LYS A 147 -6.43 -19.48 -15.64
N THR A 148 -5.53 -19.12 -16.55
CA THR A 148 -4.49 -20.06 -17.05
C THR A 148 -3.12 -19.82 -16.44
N GLY A 149 -2.87 -18.62 -15.88
CA GLY A 149 -1.56 -18.21 -15.42
C GLY A 149 -0.57 -18.02 -16.57
N GLU A 150 -1.03 -17.63 -17.76
CA GLU A 150 -0.16 -17.31 -18.89
C GLU A 150 0.06 -15.80 -18.98
N VAL A 151 1.28 -15.38 -19.25
CA VAL A 151 1.58 -13.98 -19.56
C VAL A 151 1.02 -13.66 -20.93
N VAL A 152 0.05 -12.76 -20.98
CA VAL A 152 -0.66 -12.37 -22.21
C VAL A 152 -0.13 -11.09 -22.84
N GLY A 153 0.81 -10.42 -22.18
CA GLY A 153 1.47 -9.23 -22.70
C GLY A 153 2.17 -8.43 -21.62
N THR A 154 2.76 -7.30 -22.03
CA THR A 154 3.54 -6.41 -21.18
C THR A 154 3.20 -4.97 -21.50
N VAL A 155 2.97 -4.15 -20.45
CA VAL A 155 2.84 -2.70 -20.55
C VAL A 155 4.23 -2.08 -20.35
N LYS A 156 4.66 -1.23 -21.26
CA LYS A 156 5.90 -0.45 -21.12
C LYS A 156 5.62 0.79 -20.26
N ALA A 157 5.81 0.67 -18.95
CA ALA A 157 5.58 1.76 -18.01
C ALA A 157 6.66 2.85 -18.10
N GLU A 158 7.89 2.44 -18.40
CA GLU A 158 9.08 3.31 -18.45
C GLU A 158 9.32 4.05 -17.13
N GLY A 159 9.11 3.33 -16.02
CA GLY A 159 9.32 3.81 -14.65
C GLY A 159 8.94 2.75 -13.63
N ASP A 160 9.27 3.02 -12.36
CA ASP A 160 9.04 2.13 -11.22
C ASP A 160 7.59 2.21 -10.75
N GLY A 161 6.78 1.24 -11.20
CA GLY A 161 5.37 1.14 -10.84
C GLY A 161 5.17 0.70 -9.39
N GLU A 162 4.43 1.50 -8.62
CA GLU A 162 4.14 1.24 -7.21
C GLU A 162 2.67 0.85 -7.01
N SER A 163 1.86 1.70 -6.38
CA SER A 163 0.43 1.42 -6.18
C SER A 163 -0.39 1.70 -7.44
N ALA A 164 -1.37 0.84 -7.69
CA ALA A 164 -2.31 0.96 -8.79
C ALA A 164 -3.78 0.90 -8.33
N VAL A 165 -4.64 1.53 -9.10
CA VAL A 165 -6.10 1.43 -8.99
C VAL A 165 -6.68 1.09 -10.35
N VAL A 166 -7.57 0.08 -10.38
CA VAL A 166 -8.34 -0.28 -11.57
C VAL A 166 -9.74 0.29 -11.43
N ALA A 167 -10.09 1.23 -12.27
CA ALA A 167 -11.39 1.89 -12.26
C ALA A 167 -11.77 2.42 -13.65
N ASP A 168 -13.05 2.52 -13.95
CA ASP A 168 -13.58 3.06 -15.22
C ASP A 168 -12.99 2.40 -16.50
N GLY A 169 -12.55 1.13 -16.41
CA GLY A 169 -11.89 0.42 -17.51
C GLY A 169 -10.47 0.88 -17.79
N VAL A 170 -9.85 1.59 -16.85
CA VAL A 170 -8.49 2.13 -16.92
C VAL A 170 -7.72 1.70 -15.68
N VAL A 171 -6.43 1.47 -15.81
CA VAL A 171 -5.51 1.35 -14.68
C VAL A 171 -4.80 2.68 -14.49
N TYR A 172 -4.86 3.21 -13.26
CA TYR A 172 -4.05 4.33 -12.80
C TYR A 172 -2.89 3.75 -12.01
N LEU A 173 -1.67 4.17 -12.29
CA LEU A 173 -0.45 3.64 -11.66
C LEU A 173 0.50 4.78 -11.30
N ASN A 174 0.93 4.83 -10.06
CA ASN A 174 2.04 5.68 -9.62
C ASN A 174 3.37 5.17 -10.16
N LEU A 175 4.21 6.08 -10.67
CA LEU A 175 5.61 5.82 -10.98
C LEU A 175 6.49 6.63 -10.01
N GLU A 176 7.21 5.92 -9.13
CA GLU A 176 7.97 6.54 -8.04
C GLU A 176 9.14 7.39 -8.52
N ASP A 177 9.90 6.88 -9.47
CA ASP A 177 11.15 7.46 -9.97
C ASP A 177 10.91 8.64 -10.91
N THR A 178 9.87 8.57 -11.76
CA THR A 178 9.51 9.65 -12.70
C THR A 178 8.58 10.69 -12.11
N ASN A 179 8.00 10.44 -10.94
CA ASN A 179 7.05 11.33 -10.24
C ASN A 179 5.78 11.61 -11.05
N GLU A 180 5.19 10.58 -11.61
CA GLU A 180 4.02 10.63 -12.46
C GLU A 180 2.93 9.66 -11.99
N VAL A 181 1.70 9.92 -12.43
CA VAL A 181 0.66 8.90 -12.54
C VAL A 181 0.48 8.58 -14.01
N ILE A 182 0.65 7.34 -14.39
CA ILE A 182 0.29 6.91 -15.75
C ILE A 182 -1.10 6.27 -15.77
N THR A 183 -1.72 6.28 -16.95
CA THR A 183 -2.91 5.48 -17.21
C THR A 183 -2.65 4.53 -18.36
N PHE A 184 -3.14 3.30 -18.26
CA PHE A 184 -3.11 2.38 -19.36
C PHE A 184 -4.43 1.60 -19.48
N ASP A 185 -4.70 1.15 -20.70
CA ASP A 185 -5.85 0.31 -20.99
C ASP A 185 -5.52 -1.16 -20.64
N PRO A 186 -6.22 -1.81 -19.69
CA PRO A 186 -5.91 -3.17 -19.26
C PRO A 186 -6.17 -4.24 -20.35
N LYS A 187 -6.88 -3.89 -21.41
CA LYS A 187 -7.18 -4.79 -22.53
C LYS A 187 -6.15 -4.67 -23.65
N SER A 188 -5.84 -3.46 -24.11
CA SER A 188 -4.85 -3.23 -25.17
C SER A 188 -3.42 -3.17 -24.66
N LEU A 189 -3.20 -2.96 -23.36
CA LEU A 189 -1.90 -2.81 -22.68
C LEU A 189 -1.13 -1.56 -23.13
N GLU A 190 -1.81 -0.57 -23.67
CA GLU A 190 -1.22 0.68 -24.13
C GLU A 190 -1.30 1.75 -23.05
N VAL A 191 -0.19 2.42 -22.77
CA VAL A 191 -0.18 3.63 -21.95
C VAL A 191 -0.91 4.74 -22.71
N LYS A 192 -1.91 5.34 -22.05
CA LYS A 192 -2.77 6.36 -22.66
C LYS A 192 -2.40 7.77 -22.24
N LYS A 193 -2.03 7.97 -20.97
CA LYS A 193 -1.71 9.29 -20.41
C LYS A 193 -0.58 9.19 -19.41
N ARG A 194 0.14 10.30 -19.26
CA ARG A 194 1.13 10.54 -18.20
C ARG A 194 0.81 11.88 -17.54
N PHE A 195 0.67 11.87 -16.23
CA PHE A 195 0.31 13.04 -15.43
C PHE A 195 1.43 13.37 -14.44
N PRO A 196 2.28 14.37 -14.71
CA PRO A 196 3.31 14.79 -13.75
C PRO A 196 2.67 15.31 -12.45
N ILE A 197 3.21 14.92 -11.30
CA ILE A 197 2.71 15.37 -10.00
C ILE A 197 3.19 16.79 -9.67
N GLY A 198 4.42 17.12 -9.99
CA GLY A 198 4.95 18.50 -9.96
C GLY A 198 5.07 19.18 -8.57
N VAL A 199 4.17 18.87 -7.64
CA VAL A 199 4.08 19.52 -6.30
C VAL A 199 4.62 18.66 -5.16
N ALA A 200 4.98 17.42 -5.45
CA ALA A 200 5.57 16.45 -4.50
C ALA A 200 6.32 15.38 -5.27
N LYS A 201 7.06 14.50 -4.55
CA LYS A 201 7.93 13.48 -5.16
C LYS A 201 7.70 12.11 -4.55
N THR A 202 8.04 11.09 -5.33
CA THR A 202 7.98 9.68 -4.96
C THR A 202 6.55 9.27 -4.57
N PRO A 203 5.61 9.26 -5.53
CA PRO A 203 4.25 8.82 -5.32
C PRO A 203 4.23 7.30 -5.03
N THR A 204 3.75 6.91 -3.86
CA THR A 204 3.69 5.52 -3.42
C THR A 204 2.26 5.05 -3.24
N GLY A 205 1.50 5.62 -2.32
CA GLY A 205 0.12 5.26 -2.09
C GLY A 205 -0.82 5.85 -3.14
N LEU A 206 -1.83 5.09 -3.58
CA LEU A 206 -2.84 5.55 -4.53
C LEU A 206 -4.22 5.03 -4.12
N ALA A 207 -5.18 5.95 -4.02
CA ALA A 207 -6.59 5.63 -3.85
C ALA A 207 -7.45 6.46 -4.82
N TYR A 208 -8.69 6.06 -5.01
CA TYR A 208 -9.58 6.69 -6.00
C TYR A 208 -11.00 6.83 -5.48
N ASP A 209 -11.60 7.99 -5.69
CA ASP A 209 -13.04 8.18 -5.61
C ASP A 209 -13.66 8.15 -7.01
N GLU A 210 -14.38 7.09 -7.30
CA GLU A 210 -15.08 6.91 -8.57
C GLU A 210 -16.15 7.97 -8.81
N LYS A 211 -16.79 8.46 -7.75
CA LYS A 211 -17.87 9.43 -7.84
C LYS A 211 -17.40 10.81 -8.25
N THR A 212 -16.31 11.28 -7.65
CA THR A 212 -15.77 12.62 -7.92
C THR A 212 -14.64 12.61 -8.95
N LYS A 213 -14.17 11.41 -9.37
CA LYS A 213 -13.05 11.22 -10.28
C LYS A 213 -11.75 11.84 -9.71
N ARG A 214 -11.49 11.60 -8.43
CA ARG A 214 -10.30 12.10 -7.74
C ARG A 214 -9.36 10.96 -7.37
N LEU A 215 -8.09 11.14 -7.72
CA LEU A 215 -6.99 10.32 -7.24
C LEU A 215 -6.43 10.96 -5.97
N PHE A 216 -6.22 10.15 -4.93
CA PHE A 216 -5.56 10.51 -3.69
C PHE A 216 -4.19 9.86 -3.69
N ILE A 217 -3.14 10.65 -3.82
CA ILE A 217 -1.77 10.20 -4.05
C ILE A 217 -0.93 10.52 -2.80
N GLY A 218 -0.39 9.50 -2.15
CA GLY A 218 0.57 9.66 -1.07
C GLY A 218 1.99 9.77 -1.61
N CYS A 219 2.68 10.88 -1.35
CA CYS A 219 4.04 11.14 -1.80
C CYS A 219 5.03 11.02 -0.64
N ARG A 220 6.09 10.19 -0.78
CA ARG A 220 6.99 9.81 0.31
C ARG A 220 8.08 10.82 0.62
N ASN A 221 8.80 11.32 -0.39
CA ASN A 221 9.97 12.19 -0.20
C ASN A 221 9.62 13.63 0.16
N GLU A 222 8.47 14.09 -0.22
CA GLU A 222 7.84 15.32 0.29
C GLU A 222 6.50 14.90 0.87
N PRO A 223 6.41 14.57 2.19
CA PRO A 223 5.24 13.91 2.77
C PRO A 223 3.95 14.70 2.56
N LYS A 224 3.23 14.36 1.52
CA LYS A 224 1.98 15.04 1.12
C LYS A 224 0.96 14.02 0.58
N MET A 225 -0.29 14.27 0.89
CA MET A 225 -1.40 13.85 0.05
C MET A 225 -1.52 14.83 -1.11
N VAL A 226 -1.51 14.36 -2.33
CA VAL A 226 -1.84 15.14 -3.52
C VAL A 226 -3.18 14.65 -4.05
N VAL A 227 -4.09 15.58 -4.31
CA VAL A 227 -5.37 15.28 -4.95
C VAL A 227 -5.31 15.70 -6.40
N MET A 228 -5.63 14.76 -7.31
CA MET A 228 -5.55 14.94 -8.75
C MET A 228 -6.89 14.59 -9.41
N ASP A 229 -7.32 15.38 -10.36
CA ASP A 229 -8.41 15.02 -11.26
C ASP A 229 -7.94 13.92 -12.22
N SER A 230 -8.56 12.76 -12.16
CA SER A 230 -8.13 11.56 -12.90
C SER A 230 -8.30 11.66 -14.41
N THR A 231 -9.12 12.59 -14.89
CA THR A 231 -9.39 12.77 -16.32
C THR A 231 -8.39 13.68 -16.97
N SER A 232 -8.06 14.78 -16.30
CA SER A 232 -7.22 15.86 -16.85
C SER A 232 -5.79 15.85 -16.31
N GLY A 233 -5.51 15.18 -15.19
CA GLY A 233 -4.24 15.27 -14.47
C GLY A 233 -4.06 16.57 -13.69
N LYS A 234 -5.09 17.42 -13.61
CA LYS A 234 -5.01 18.68 -12.86
C LYS A 234 -4.88 18.40 -11.37
N ILE A 235 -3.87 19.02 -10.74
CA ILE A 235 -3.74 19.02 -9.29
C ILE A 235 -4.80 19.94 -8.69
N ILE A 236 -5.60 19.37 -7.79
CA ILE A 236 -6.68 20.08 -7.07
C ILE A 236 -6.15 20.66 -5.77
N GLY A 237 -5.31 19.90 -5.06
CA GLY A 237 -4.72 20.34 -3.79
C GLY A 237 -3.58 19.44 -3.35
N SER A 238 -2.81 19.93 -2.37
CA SER A 238 -1.79 19.12 -1.69
C SER A 238 -1.74 19.47 -0.21
N PHE A 239 -1.66 18.45 0.65
CA PHE A 239 -1.81 18.58 2.09
C PHE A 239 -0.70 17.79 2.79
N PRO A 240 -0.16 18.26 3.91
CA PRO A 240 0.87 17.54 4.66
C PRO A 240 0.28 16.25 5.26
N ILE A 241 1.06 15.17 5.23
CA ILE A 241 0.76 13.88 5.88
C ILE A 241 1.96 13.41 6.70
N GLY A 242 1.81 12.31 7.43
CA GLY A 242 2.93 11.66 8.12
C GLY A 242 4.04 11.21 7.17
N ARG A 243 5.26 11.05 7.72
CA ARG A 243 6.44 10.66 6.93
C ARG A 243 6.46 9.17 6.62
N GLY A 244 6.99 8.86 5.43
CA GLY A 244 7.16 7.48 4.97
C GLY A 244 5.84 6.82 4.62
N VAL A 245 4.96 7.56 3.94
CA VAL A 245 3.74 7.01 3.35
C VAL A 245 4.09 5.92 2.34
N ASP A 246 3.30 4.85 2.34
CA ASP A 246 3.51 3.71 1.44
C ASP A 246 2.21 3.19 0.83
N TYR A 247 1.08 3.47 1.45
CA TYR A 247 -0.22 3.05 0.93
C TYR A 247 -1.30 4.11 1.18
N ALA A 248 -2.33 4.10 0.34
CA ALA A 248 -3.53 4.91 0.48
C ALA A 248 -4.79 4.07 0.30
N ALA A 249 -5.87 4.46 0.95
CA ALA A 249 -7.20 3.87 0.76
C ALA A 249 -8.27 4.96 0.86
N PHE A 250 -9.44 4.71 0.27
CA PHE A 250 -10.58 5.62 0.34
C PHE A 250 -11.86 4.88 0.75
N ASP A 251 -12.58 5.42 1.73
CA ASP A 251 -13.94 4.98 2.07
C ASP A 251 -14.96 5.90 1.39
N PRO A 252 -15.63 5.46 0.32
CA PRO A 252 -16.58 6.31 -0.42
C PRO A 252 -17.86 6.61 0.37
N GLN A 253 -18.19 5.83 1.41
CA GLN A 253 -19.36 6.09 2.25
C GLN A 253 -19.11 7.19 3.28
N ALA A 254 -17.96 7.11 3.94
CA ALA A 254 -17.54 8.12 4.92
C ALA A 254 -16.81 9.29 4.26
N LYS A 255 -16.45 9.18 2.97
CA LYS A 255 -15.63 10.13 2.22
C LYS A 255 -14.28 10.41 2.91
N LEU A 256 -13.64 9.36 3.39
CA LEU A 256 -12.37 9.45 4.10
C LEU A 256 -11.25 8.84 3.28
N ALA A 257 -10.19 9.60 3.08
CA ALA A 257 -8.93 9.12 2.54
C ALA A 257 -7.95 8.84 3.68
N PHE A 258 -7.29 7.69 3.63
CA PHE A 258 -6.35 7.18 4.64
C PHE A 258 -4.96 7.03 4.03
N PHE A 259 -3.93 7.42 4.79
CA PHE A 259 -2.53 7.31 4.37
C PHE A 259 -1.72 6.69 5.49
N SER A 260 -1.21 5.48 5.27
CA SER A 260 -0.37 4.79 6.25
C SER A 260 1.09 5.22 6.12
N CYS A 261 1.66 5.71 7.22
CA CYS A 261 2.96 6.35 7.26
C CYS A 261 3.88 5.64 8.25
N SER A 262 5.06 5.22 7.79
CA SER A 262 6.00 4.38 8.54
C SER A 262 6.55 5.02 9.83
N GLU A 263 6.39 6.33 10.03
CA GLU A 263 6.71 6.97 11.31
C GLU A 263 5.77 6.57 12.46
N GLY A 264 4.71 5.84 12.18
CA GLY A 264 3.72 5.38 13.16
C GLY A 264 2.47 6.24 13.20
N VAL A 265 2.01 6.69 12.04
CA VAL A 265 0.83 7.53 11.88
C VAL A 265 -0.02 7.04 10.71
N LEU A 266 -1.34 7.03 10.90
CA LEU A 266 -2.34 6.92 9.84
C LEU A 266 -3.00 8.29 9.70
N SER A 267 -2.65 9.05 8.66
CA SER A 267 -3.25 10.36 8.35
C SER A 267 -4.61 10.17 7.69
N ILE A 268 -5.59 11.01 8.06
CA ILE A 268 -6.99 10.90 7.60
C ILE A 268 -7.45 12.24 7.07
N PHE A 269 -8.05 12.23 5.88
CA PHE A 269 -8.65 13.42 5.27
C PHE A 269 -10.10 13.17 4.90
N HIS A 270 -10.94 14.17 5.09
CA HIS A 270 -12.34 14.13 4.69
C HIS A 270 -12.53 14.91 3.39
N GLU A 271 -13.10 14.26 2.40
CA GLU A 271 -13.54 14.88 1.16
C GLU A 271 -14.91 15.54 1.37
N LYS A 272 -14.95 16.85 1.59
CA LYS A 272 -16.21 17.59 1.69
C LYS A 272 -16.90 17.69 0.35
N THR A 273 -16.15 18.07 -0.65
CA THR A 273 -16.56 18.11 -2.06
C THR A 273 -15.41 17.62 -2.94
N ALA A 274 -15.61 17.51 -4.23
CA ALA A 274 -14.56 17.13 -5.19
C ALA A 274 -13.33 18.06 -5.13
N ASP A 275 -13.47 19.30 -4.66
CA ASP A 275 -12.41 20.30 -4.67
C ASP A 275 -12.10 20.88 -3.27
N ASP A 276 -12.72 20.37 -2.21
CA ASP A 276 -12.52 20.83 -0.82
C ASP A 276 -12.28 19.65 0.13
N TYR A 277 -11.13 19.69 0.82
CA TYR A 277 -10.62 18.63 1.68
C TYR A 277 -10.25 19.16 3.05
N GLU A 278 -10.55 18.41 4.09
CA GLU A 278 -10.28 18.77 5.47
C GLU A 278 -9.38 17.72 6.13
N ASP A 279 -8.37 18.17 6.87
CA ASP A 279 -7.61 17.29 7.76
C ASP A 279 -8.53 16.80 8.88
N ALA A 280 -8.85 15.51 8.85
CA ALA A 280 -9.69 14.84 9.84
C ALA A 280 -8.88 14.26 11.01
N GLY A 281 -7.61 14.63 11.10
CA GLY A 281 -6.67 14.20 12.13
C GLY A 281 -5.92 12.93 11.77
N ALA A 282 -5.32 12.32 12.78
CA ALA A 282 -4.49 11.14 12.59
C ALA A 282 -4.66 10.13 13.72
N VAL A 283 -4.43 8.85 13.42
CA VAL A 283 -4.34 7.78 14.40
C VAL A 283 -2.86 7.48 14.65
N LYS A 284 -2.46 7.47 15.92
CA LYS A 284 -1.15 6.97 16.30
C LYS A 284 -1.12 5.45 16.13
N THR A 285 -0.27 4.98 15.24
CA THR A 285 -0.03 3.56 14.97
C THR A 285 1.32 3.12 15.55
N GLN A 286 1.96 2.15 14.96
CA GLN A 286 3.31 1.71 15.35
C GLN A 286 4.31 2.18 14.29
N PRO A 287 5.50 2.66 14.65
CA PRO A 287 6.58 2.84 13.69
C PRO A 287 6.78 1.58 12.86
N SER A 288 7.00 1.73 11.56
CA SER A 288 7.02 0.70 10.52
C SER A 288 5.66 0.30 9.91
N ALA A 289 4.51 0.67 10.49
CA ALA A 289 3.19 0.44 9.91
C ALA A 289 3.00 1.34 8.69
N ARG A 290 3.36 0.85 7.49
CA ARG A 290 3.40 1.65 6.25
C ARG A 290 2.41 1.17 5.18
N THR A 291 2.17 -0.15 5.11
CA THR A 291 1.22 -0.76 4.18
C THR A 291 -0.05 -1.12 4.90
N MET A 292 -1.18 -1.04 4.22
CA MET A 292 -2.49 -1.29 4.81
C MET A 292 -3.47 -1.94 3.84
N ALA A 293 -4.53 -2.54 4.39
CA ALA A 293 -5.73 -2.93 3.66
C ALA A 293 -6.96 -2.34 4.33
N PHE A 294 -7.87 -1.78 3.54
CA PHE A 294 -9.15 -1.26 4.01
C PHE A 294 -10.28 -2.26 3.74
N ASP A 295 -10.94 -2.72 4.78
CA ASP A 295 -12.10 -3.59 4.69
C ASP A 295 -13.37 -2.77 4.49
N SER A 296 -13.88 -2.73 3.28
CA SER A 296 -15.11 -1.99 2.94
C SER A 296 -16.35 -2.50 3.68
N LYS A 297 -16.36 -3.75 4.14
CA LYS A 297 -17.46 -4.38 4.86
C LYS A 297 -17.55 -3.94 6.32
N THR A 298 -16.43 -3.93 7.03
CA THR A 298 -16.37 -3.59 8.46
C THR A 298 -15.83 -2.19 8.73
N LYS A 299 -15.32 -1.50 7.70
CA LYS A 299 -14.66 -0.19 7.78
C LYS A 299 -13.36 -0.23 8.61
N LYS A 300 -12.81 -1.40 8.84
CA LYS A 300 -11.53 -1.58 9.54
C LYS A 300 -10.37 -1.46 8.58
N ILE A 301 -9.25 -1.03 9.14
CA ILE A 301 -7.97 -0.91 8.43
C ILE A 301 -6.98 -1.85 9.11
N PHE A 302 -6.30 -2.66 8.32
CA PHE A 302 -5.30 -3.62 8.76
C PHE A 302 -3.93 -3.14 8.31
N LEU A 303 -2.98 -2.97 9.25
CA LEU A 303 -1.63 -2.51 8.95
C LEU A 303 -0.60 -3.52 9.46
N SER A 304 0.29 -3.96 8.60
CA SER A 304 1.44 -4.76 9.02
C SER A 304 2.49 -3.88 9.71
N ALA A 305 3.03 -4.36 10.83
CA ALA A 305 4.05 -3.65 11.60
C ALA A 305 4.97 -4.61 12.34
N ALA A 306 6.22 -4.19 12.58
CA ALA A 306 7.17 -4.92 13.42
C ALA A 306 8.06 -3.96 14.20
N GLU A 307 8.73 -4.47 15.24
CA GLU A 307 9.80 -3.77 15.92
C GLU A 307 11.16 -4.16 15.34
N TYR A 308 12.09 -3.22 15.35
CA TYR A 308 13.44 -3.43 14.83
C TYR A 308 14.51 -3.11 15.88
N ASN A 309 15.58 -3.91 15.88
CA ASN A 309 16.85 -3.53 16.46
C ASN A 309 17.62 -2.77 15.39
N GLU A 310 18.18 -1.63 15.77
CA GLU A 310 19.05 -0.84 14.90
C GLU A 310 20.49 -1.00 15.34
N THR A 311 21.37 -1.39 14.42
CA THR A 311 22.83 -1.43 14.63
C THR A 311 23.41 -0.27 13.82
N PRO A 312 24.31 0.54 14.40
CA PRO A 312 24.96 1.62 13.68
C PRO A 312 25.59 1.14 12.37
N ALA A 313 25.61 2.02 11.37
CA ALA A 313 26.28 1.72 10.11
C ALA A 313 27.76 1.37 10.35
N THR A 314 28.25 0.36 9.64
CA THR A 314 29.65 -0.07 9.72
C THR A 314 30.60 0.83 8.91
N THR A 315 30.05 1.70 8.06
CA THR A 315 30.80 2.66 7.24
C THR A 315 30.33 4.09 7.50
N PRO A 316 31.23 5.09 7.51
CA PRO A 316 30.84 6.49 7.63
C PRO A 316 29.86 6.90 6.55
N GLY A 317 28.71 7.50 6.94
CA GLY A 317 27.63 7.88 6.01
C GLY A 317 26.72 6.74 5.55
N GLY A 318 26.98 5.50 5.98
CA GLY A 318 26.11 4.35 5.71
C GLY A 318 24.80 4.41 6.46
N ARG A 319 23.82 3.62 6.03
CA ARG A 319 22.54 3.48 6.74
C ARG A 319 22.69 2.47 7.88
N PRO A 320 22.06 2.71 9.07
CA PRO A 320 21.96 1.71 10.12
C PRO A 320 21.36 0.41 9.58
N GLN A 321 21.87 -0.72 10.04
CA GLN A 321 21.27 -2.01 9.75
C GLN A 321 20.06 -2.21 10.67
N ARG A 322 18.95 -2.65 10.09
CA ARG A 322 17.72 -2.91 10.82
C ARG A 322 17.41 -4.40 10.76
N THR A 323 17.27 -5.01 11.92
CA THR A 323 16.87 -6.42 12.05
C THR A 323 15.57 -6.50 12.82
N MET A 324 14.56 -7.15 12.25
CA MET A 324 13.29 -7.36 12.92
C MET A 324 13.48 -8.09 14.23
N LYS A 325 12.89 -7.63 15.31
CA LYS A 325 12.87 -8.34 16.59
C LYS A 325 12.02 -9.61 16.45
N PRO A 326 12.52 -10.77 16.83
CA PRO A 326 11.75 -12.01 16.79
C PRO A 326 10.41 -11.87 17.52
N GLY A 327 9.33 -12.38 16.92
CA GLY A 327 7.98 -12.36 17.50
C GLY A 327 7.30 -10.99 17.58
N SER A 328 7.90 -9.95 16.99
CA SER A 328 7.31 -8.59 17.00
C SER A 328 6.39 -8.29 15.81
N PHE A 329 6.32 -9.20 14.83
CA PHE A 329 5.49 -9.00 13.64
C PHE A 329 4.01 -9.13 13.99
N VAL A 330 3.25 -8.08 13.67
CA VAL A 330 1.82 -7.98 14.00
C VAL A 330 1.05 -7.33 12.86
N VAL A 331 -0.25 -7.58 12.82
CA VAL A 331 -1.22 -6.76 12.10
C VAL A 331 -1.97 -5.92 13.12
N LEU A 332 -1.87 -4.59 13.00
CA LEU A 332 -2.69 -3.65 13.75
C LEU A 332 -4.08 -3.61 13.12
N VAL A 333 -5.11 -3.61 13.96
CA VAL A 333 -6.50 -3.41 13.53
C VAL A 333 -6.93 -2.04 14.00
N VAL A 334 -7.25 -1.17 13.05
CA VAL A 334 -7.73 0.18 13.30
C VAL A 334 -9.21 0.24 12.94
N GLY A 335 -10.02 0.73 13.85
CA GLY A 335 -11.49 0.84 13.71
C GLY A 335 -12.04 2.00 14.52
N LYS A 336 -13.38 2.11 14.59
CA LYS A 336 -14.12 3.16 15.35
C LYS A 336 -14.71 2.59 16.63
#